data_ee633280fa23135526996aee989f3182
#
_entry.id   ee633280fa23135526996aee989f3182
#
_cell.length_a   1.000
_cell.length_b   1.000
_cell.length_c   1.000
_cell.angle_alpha   90.00
_cell.angle_beta   90.00
_cell.angle_gamma   90.00
#
_symmetry.space_group_name_H-M   'P 1'
#
loop_
_entity.id
_entity.type
_entity.pdbx_description
1 polymer ?
#
loop_
_entity_poly.entity_id
_entity_poly.type
_entity_poly.pdbx_seq_one_letter_code
_entity_poly.pdbx_strand_id
1 'polypeptide(L)'
;MIKERLDSLRELMKERGISAYLVPTADFHGSEYVGDYFKCRCFMTGFTGSAGTLVVTLDDAALWVDGRYFVQAEKQLKGSTVRMMKMGEEGVPSLEEFILAAVPEGGAAGFDGRVVDSAFGRKLERLLAGKKASIKDQEDLVDLVWKDRPAMSAQPVWILKEEYAGRSAEDKLAWLRDTMKKEGAGVHLLTLLDDIVWLLNIRGDDVRCNPVVLSYFAITNDQAFLFINPETLNQEVRDYLNDLKVEIRPYNEVYDYVKSLNNQKILLESGCVNYAMLRSIDSSNEIIDQMNPETLAKAVKNPVEIENMKKAHIKDGVAMTRFIYWLKKNIGKIPMDEISVEKKLDGLRMETEGNLGLSFDTISAYGANAAMCHYSATEESNTPLQAKGFYLVDSGGQYYEGTTDITRTIALGPLTQEEKEHYTLVLMSMLRLGAVKFPYGARGLTLDYAARQVMWDRGINFNHGTGHGVGYLLNVHERPVGIRWKMVPERMDSCVMEP
;
A
#
# COMPACT_ATOMS: atom_id res chain seq x y z
N MET A 1 -11.31 -0.39 -26.58
CA MET A 1 -10.27 -0.83 -25.61
C MET A 1 -10.87 -1.31 -24.28
N ILE A 2 -11.40 -0.49 -23.36
CA ILE A 2 -11.92 -1.01 -22.05
C ILE A 2 -13.09 -1.97 -22.25
N LYS A 3 -14.08 -1.59 -23.07
CA LYS A 3 -15.22 -2.45 -23.38
C LYS A 3 -14.78 -3.83 -23.91
N GLU A 4 -13.85 -3.88 -24.86
CA GLU A 4 -13.33 -5.12 -25.44
C GLU A 4 -12.65 -6.02 -24.40
N ARG A 5 -11.87 -5.44 -23.46
CA ARG A 5 -11.26 -6.18 -22.34
C ARG A 5 -12.31 -6.79 -21.43
N LEU A 6 -13.36 -6.02 -21.09
CA LEU A 6 -14.48 -6.51 -20.27
C LEU A 6 -15.28 -7.60 -21.01
N ASP A 7 -15.51 -7.43 -22.30
CA ASP A 7 -16.22 -8.44 -23.10
C ASP A 7 -15.40 -9.73 -23.19
N SER A 8 -14.08 -9.66 -23.41
CA SER A 8 -13.19 -10.83 -23.38
C SER A 8 -13.19 -11.53 -22.03
N LEU A 9 -13.16 -10.78 -20.92
CA LEU A 9 -13.26 -11.36 -19.57
C LEU A 9 -14.62 -12.06 -19.37
N ARG A 10 -15.72 -11.47 -19.82
CA ARG A 10 -17.05 -12.06 -19.73
C ARG A 10 -17.18 -13.38 -20.50
N GLU A 11 -16.55 -13.51 -21.66
CA GLU A 11 -16.52 -14.78 -22.39
C GLU A 11 -15.80 -15.87 -21.56
N LEU A 12 -14.63 -15.56 -20.98
CA LEU A 12 -13.93 -16.46 -20.07
C LEU A 12 -14.76 -16.81 -18.82
N MET A 13 -15.45 -15.83 -18.26
CA MET A 13 -16.36 -16.06 -17.12
C MET A 13 -17.49 -17.04 -17.49
N LYS A 14 -18.11 -16.88 -18.66
CA LYS A 14 -19.16 -17.82 -19.15
C LYS A 14 -18.62 -19.24 -19.30
N GLU A 15 -17.46 -19.39 -19.96
CA GLU A 15 -16.80 -20.69 -20.14
C GLU A 15 -16.51 -21.40 -18.82
N ARG A 16 -16.17 -20.63 -17.76
CA ARG A 16 -15.86 -21.14 -16.41
C ARG A 16 -17.09 -21.20 -15.51
N GLY A 17 -18.27 -20.76 -15.97
CA GLY A 17 -19.48 -20.68 -15.14
C GLY A 17 -19.33 -19.74 -13.95
N ILE A 18 -18.69 -18.58 -14.16
CA ILE A 18 -18.50 -17.51 -13.17
C ILE A 18 -19.51 -16.40 -13.46
N SER A 19 -20.27 -16.00 -12.43
CA SER A 19 -21.30 -14.95 -12.55
C SER A 19 -20.77 -13.57 -12.18
N ALA A 20 -19.77 -13.49 -11.30
CA ALA A 20 -19.08 -12.26 -10.90
C ALA A 20 -17.59 -12.52 -10.75
N TYR A 21 -16.74 -11.66 -11.28
CA TYR A 21 -15.27 -11.75 -11.18
C TYR A 21 -14.68 -10.49 -10.55
N LEU A 22 -13.88 -10.68 -9.49
CA LEU A 22 -13.26 -9.60 -8.71
C LEU A 22 -11.83 -9.36 -9.18
N VAL A 23 -11.46 -8.09 -9.38
CA VAL A 23 -10.11 -7.66 -9.72
C VAL A 23 -9.70 -6.51 -8.80
N PRO A 24 -9.02 -6.78 -7.68
CA PRO A 24 -8.57 -5.75 -6.76
C PRO A 24 -7.30 -5.04 -7.25
N THR A 25 -6.96 -3.91 -6.62
CA THR A 25 -5.58 -3.44 -6.62
C THR A 25 -4.84 -4.21 -5.54
N ALA A 26 -4.10 -5.22 -5.92
CA ALA A 26 -3.30 -6.03 -5.01
C ALA A 26 -2.21 -6.78 -5.78
N ASP A 27 -1.14 -7.12 -5.07
CA ASP A 27 -0.17 -8.14 -5.47
C ASP A 27 -0.40 -9.43 -4.66
N PHE A 28 0.51 -10.38 -4.77
CA PHE A 28 0.43 -11.65 -4.02
C PHE A 28 0.76 -11.52 -2.53
N HIS A 29 1.20 -10.32 -2.10
CA HIS A 29 1.76 -10.03 -0.79
C HIS A 29 0.90 -9.06 0.04
N GLY A 30 -0.15 -8.48 -0.56
CA GLY A 30 -0.98 -7.46 0.09
C GLY A 30 -0.29 -6.09 0.19
N SER A 31 0.64 -5.79 -0.71
CA SER A 31 1.31 -4.49 -0.77
C SER A 31 0.35 -3.36 -1.14
N GLU A 32 0.57 -2.17 -0.59
CA GLU A 32 -0.22 -0.97 -0.93
C GLU A 32 0.06 -0.49 -2.35
N TYR A 33 1.34 -0.42 -2.73
CA TYR A 33 1.79 -0.12 -4.09
C TYR A 33 2.21 -1.41 -4.77
N VAL A 34 1.79 -1.58 -6.00
CA VAL A 34 1.99 -2.81 -6.74
C VAL A 34 2.87 -2.60 -7.97
N GLY A 35 3.72 -3.57 -8.27
CA GLY A 35 4.53 -3.60 -9.50
C GLY A 35 3.64 -3.69 -10.76
N ASP A 36 4.22 -3.40 -11.92
CA ASP A 36 3.49 -3.32 -13.19
C ASP A 36 2.76 -4.60 -13.59
N TYR A 37 3.31 -5.76 -13.25
CA TYR A 37 2.65 -7.06 -13.44
C TYR A 37 1.28 -7.12 -12.77
N PHE A 38 1.12 -6.49 -11.60
CA PHE A 38 -0.09 -6.55 -10.77
C PHE A 38 -1.11 -5.45 -11.07
N LYS A 39 -0.89 -4.59 -12.06
CA LYS A 39 -1.80 -3.50 -12.43
C LYS A 39 -3.06 -3.97 -13.20
N CYS A 40 -3.56 -5.16 -12.88
CA CYS A 40 -4.72 -5.80 -13.54
C CYS A 40 -5.98 -4.92 -13.51
N ARG A 41 -6.31 -4.33 -12.34
CA ARG A 41 -7.46 -3.43 -12.21
C ARG A 41 -7.30 -2.18 -13.08
N CYS A 42 -6.12 -1.59 -13.13
CA CYS A 42 -5.82 -0.45 -14.00
C CYS A 42 -5.96 -0.82 -15.47
N PHE A 43 -5.41 -1.97 -15.89
CA PHE A 43 -5.58 -2.49 -17.24
C PHE A 43 -7.06 -2.66 -17.61
N MET A 44 -7.86 -3.25 -16.73
CA MET A 44 -9.28 -3.54 -17.01
C MET A 44 -10.17 -2.29 -17.01
N THR A 45 -9.80 -1.22 -16.31
CA THR A 45 -10.68 -0.05 -16.11
C THR A 45 -10.15 1.24 -16.75
N GLY A 46 -8.85 1.35 -16.96
CA GLY A 46 -8.18 2.63 -17.30
C GLY A 46 -8.03 3.59 -16.10
N PHE A 47 -8.54 3.23 -14.91
CA PHE A 47 -8.37 4.04 -13.72
C PHE A 47 -6.97 3.82 -13.12
N THR A 48 -6.21 4.90 -12.91
CA THR A 48 -4.79 4.86 -12.51
C THR A 48 -4.56 5.07 -11.00
N GLY A 49 -5.59 5.39 -10.23
CA GLY A 49 -5.44 5.55 -8.78
C GLY A 49 -4.86 4.30 -8.10
N SER A 50 -4.15 4.44 -6.98
CA SER A 50 -3.42 3.34 -6.34
C SER A 50 -4.31 2.37 -5.53
N ALA A 51 -5.59 2.69 -5.31
CA ALA A 51 -6.53 1.81 -4.62
C ALA A 51 -7.88 1.73 -5.33
N GLY A 52 -8.50 0.55 -5.27
CA GLY A 52 -9.82 0.31 -5.83
C GLY A 52 -10.01 -1.16 -6.21
N THR A 53 -11.26 -1.59 -6.28
CA THR A 53 -11.63 -2.95 -6.63
C THR A 53 -12.69 -2.97 -7.71
N LEU A 54 -12.40 -3.63 -8.81
CA LEU A 54 -13.35 -3.85 -9.90
C LEU A 54 -14.11 -5.17 -9.67
N VAL A 55 -15.42 -5.13 -9.84
CA VAL A 55 -16.24 -6.34 -9.99
C VAL A 55 -16.89 -6.31 -11.37
N VAL A 56 -16.69 -7.37 -12.12
CA VAL A 56 -17.31 -7.59 -13.44
C VAL A 56 -18.36 -8.68 -13.31
N THR A 57 -19.58 -8.41 -13.77
CA THR A 57 -20.65 -9.39 -13.94
C THR A 57 -20.87 -9.68 -15.42
N LEU A 58 -21.76 -10.59 -15.76
CA LEU A 58 -22.04 -10.92 -17.16
C LEU A 58 -22.63 -9.74 -17.96
N ASP A 59 -23.22 -8.76 -17.27
CA ASP A 59 -23.93 -7.61 -17.87
C ASP A 59 -23.49 -6.25 -17.34
N ASP A 60 -22.74 -6.19 -16.23
CA ASP A 60 -22.31 -4.95 -15.58
C ASP A 60 -20.81 -4.96 -15.23
N ALA A 61 -20.26 -3.80 -14.91
CA ALA A 61 -18.92 -3.64 -14.35
C ALA A 61 -18.89 -2.42 -13.44
N ALA A 62 -18.41 -2.59 -12.21
CA ALA A 62 -18.40 -1.53 -11.21
C ALA A 62 -17.04 -1.47 -10.48
N LEU A 63 -16.53 -0.27 -10.27
CA LEU A 63 -15.28 0.02 -9.58
C LEU A 63 -15.55 0.72 -8.26
N TRP A 64 -15.22 0.07 -7.14
CA TRP A 64 -15.23 0.68 -5.81
C TRP A 64 -13.95 1.46 -5.59
N VAL A 65 -14.09 2.72 -5.18
CA VAL A 65 -12.99 3.62 -4.80
C VAL A 65 -13.34 4.34 -3.50
N ASP A 66 -12.34 4.66 -2.69
CA ASP A 66 -12.52 5.46 -1.48
C ASP A 66 -12.47 6.97 -1.77
N GLY A 67 -12.72 7.80 -0.75
CA GLY A 67 -12.87 9.25 -0.86
C GLY A 67 -11.68 10.00 -1.47
N ARG A 68 -10.48 9.41 -1.45
CA ARG A 68 -9.28 9.99 -2.08
C ARG A 68 -9.39 10.06 -3.60
N TYR A 69 -10.18 9.17 -4.20
CA TYR A 69 -10.23 8.94 -5.64
C TYR A 69 -11.56 9.32 -6.31
N PHE A 70 -12.55 9.80 -5.60
CA PHE A 70 -13.87 10.11 -6.21
C PHE A 70 -13.76 11.03 -7.43
N VAL A 71 -12.98 12.11 -7.30
CA VAL A 71 -12.80 13.09 -8.40
C VAL A 71 -12.01 12.50 -9.56
N GLN A 72 -10.93 11.76 -9.27
CA GLN A 72 -10.10 11.13 -10.29
C GLN A 72 -10.86 10.03 -11.04
N ALA A 73 -11.55 9.15 -10.33
CA ALA A 73 -12.31 8.06 -10.93
C ALA A 73 -13.46 8.60 -11.81
N GLU A 74 -14.17 9.64 -11.36
CA GLU A 74 -15.22 10.28 -12.16
C GLU A 74 -14.68 10.78 -13.51
N LYS A 75 -13.50 11.39 -13.51
CA LYS A 75 -12.84 11.86 -14.73
C LYS A 75 -12.39 10.71 -15.63
N GLN A 76 -11.69 9.73 -15.07
CA GLN A 76 -11.03 8.66 -15.84
C GLN A 76 -12.01 7.57 -16.32
N LEU A 77 -13.11 7.33 -15.61
CA LEU A 77 -14.13 6.39 -16.05
C LEU A 77 -15.14 7.00 -17.03
N LYS A 78 -15.08 8.31 -17.28
CA LYS A 78 -15.99 8.99 -18.20
C LYS A 78 -15.90 8.38 -19.61
N GLY A 79 -17.05 7.93 -20.12
CA GLY A 79 -17.11 7.28 -21.44
C GLY A 79 -16.70 5.81 -21.46
N SER A 80 -16.28 5.24 -20.31
CA SER A 80 -16.15 3.80 -20.15
C SER A 80 -17.50 3.16 -19.79
N THR A 81 -17.55 1.83 -19.82
CA THR A 81 -18.72 1.05 -19.39
C THR A 81 -18.63 0.64 -17.91
N VAL A 82 -17.66 1.18 -17.17
CA VAL A 82 -17.43 0.89 -15.75
C VAL A 82 -18.10 1.96 -14.90
N ARG A 83 -18.99 1.53 -13.99
CA ARG A 83 -19.64 2.42 -13.03
C ARG A 83 -18.75 2.68 -11.82
N MET A 84 -18.71 3.92 -11.34
CA MET A 84 -18.03 4.25 -10.08
C MET A 84 -18.95 3.97 -8.89
N MET A 85 -18.41 3.28 -7.88
CA MET A 85 -19.03 3.04 -6.57
C MET A 85 -18.21 3.78 -5.50
N LYS A 86 -18.85 4.78 -4.87
CA LYS A 86 -18.23 5.61 -3.81
C LYS A 86 -18.29 4.88 -2.49
N MET A 87 -17.20 4.24 -2.07
CA MET A 87 -17.15 3.46 -0.83
C MET A 87 -17.56 4.30 0.38
N GLY A 88 -18.46 3.75 1.19
CA GLY A 88 -18.92 4.39 2.44
C GLY A 88 -19.95 5.50 2.28
N GLU A 89 -20.43 5.77 1.06
CA GLU A 89 -21.53 6.69 0.81
C GLU A 89 -22.88 5.98 0.91
N GLU A 90 -23.91 6.73 1.31
CA GLU A 90 -25.27 6.22 1.47
C GLU A 90 -25.83 5.68 0.15
N GLY A 91 -26.44 4.49 0.19
CA GLY A 91 -27.02 3.82 -0.98
C GLY A 91 -26.03 3.10 -1.88
N VAL A 92 -24.73 3.11 -1.56
CA VAL A 92 -23.72 2.34 -2.30
C VAL A 92 -23.52 0.98 -1.64
N PRO A 93 -23.79 -0.13 -2.37
CA PRO A 93 -23.63 -1.48 -1.83
C PRO A 93 -22.14 -1.79 -1.56
N SER A 94 -21.88 -2.62 -0.56
CA SER A 94 -20.55 -3.21 -0.36
C SER A 94 -20.17 -4.14 -1.53
N LEU A 95 -18.90 -4.49 -1.62
CA LEU A 95 -18.41 -5.48 -2.60
C LEU A 95 -19.17 -6.80 -2.48
N GLU A 96 -19.32 -7.27 -1.23
CA GLU A 96 -19.99 -8.53 -0.93
C GLU A 96 -21.48 -8.50 -1.33
N GLU A 97 -22.19 -7.43 -0.98
CA GLU A 97 -23.60 -7.28 -1.35
C GLU A 97 -23.79 -7.29 -2.86
N PHE A 98 -22.92 -6.60 -3.61
CA PHE A 98 -22.96 -6.57 -5.06
C PHE A 98 -22.67 -7.94 -5.67
N ILE A 99 -21.62 -8.64 -5.20
CA ILE A 99 -21.27 -9.99 -5.64
C ILE A 99 -22.43 -10.97 -5.34
N LEU A 100 -22.99 -10.92 -4.13
CA LEU A 100 -24.11 -11.77 -3.74
C LEU A 100 -25.36 -11.51 -4.59
N ALA A 101 -25.62 -10.26 -4.97
CA ALA A 101 -26.73 -9.94 -5.85
C ALA A 101 -26.54 -10.51 -7.26
N ALA A 102 -25.30 -10.50 -7.77
CA ALA A 102 -24.97 -10.97 -9.11
C ALA A 102 -24.86 -12.50 -9.23
N VAL A 103 -24.51 -13.20 -8.14
CA VAL A 103 -24.29 -14.66 -8.15
C VAL A 103 -25.63 -15.35 -7.85
N PRO A 104 -26.19 -16.16 -8.78
CA PRO A 104 -27.42 -16.93 -8.57
C PRO A 104 -27.21 -18.11 -7.60
N GLU A 105 -28.29 -18.73 -7.15
CA GLU A 105 -28.21 -19.96 -6.36
C GLU A 105 -27.47 -21.05 -7.18
N GLY A 106 -26.47 -21.70 -6.54
CA GLY A 106 -25.63 -22.71 -7.19
C GLY A 106 -24.59 -22.16 -8.17
N GLY A 107 -24.49 -20.81 -8.32
CA GLY A 107 -23.52 -20.15 -9.19
C GLY A 107 -22.12 -20.04 -8.59
N ALA A 108 -21.26 -19.22 -9.20
CA ALA A 108 -19.92 -18.98 -8.68
C ALA A 108 -19.47 -17.52 -8.81
N ALA A 109 -18.74 -17.04 -7.79
CA ALA A 109 -17.86 -15.88 -7.90
C ALA A 109 -16.44 -16.35 -8.25
N GLY A 110 -15.66 -15.52 -8.96
CA GLY A 110 -14.29 -15.82 -9.33
C GLY A 110 -13.33 -14.69 -9.01
N PHE A 111 -12.08 -15.04 -8.77
CA PHE A 111 -10.93 -14.15 -8.65
C PHE A 111 -9.61 -14.94 -8.67
N ASP A 112 -8.48 -14.27 -8.89
CA ASP A 112 -7.18 -14.90 -8.61
C ASP A 112 -7.00 -14.97 -7.09
N GLY A 113 -6.95 -16.16 -6.53
CA GLY A 113 -6.82 -16.37 -5.08
C GLY A 113 -5.52 -15.83 -4.48
N ARG A 114 -4.53 -15.49 -5.32
CA ARG A 114 -3.25 -14.95 -4.89
C ARG A 114 -3.29 -13.42 -4.62
N VAL A 115 -4.30 -12.71 -5.16
CA VAL A 115 -4.45 -11.24 -4.98
C VAL A 115 -5.61 -10.85 -4.06
N VAL A 116 -6.26 -11.82 -3.44
CA VAL A 116 -7.34 -11.61 -2.47
C VAL A 116 -6.87 -12.09 -1.10
N ASP A 117 -7.01 -11.25 -0.08
CA ASP A 117 -6.66 -11.65 1.27
C ASP A 117 -7.59 -12.75 1.82
N SER A 118 -7.06 -13.53 2.76
CA SER A 118 -7.77 -14.69 3.31
C SER A 118 -9.00 -14.31 4.14
N ALA A 119 -8.99 -13.16 4.80
CA ALA A 119 -10.10 -12.72 5.64
C ALA A 119 -11.32 -12.40 4.75
N PHE A 120 -11.11 -11.64 3.67
CA PHE A 120 -12.16 -11.35 2.68
C PHE A 120 -12.62 -12.63 1.95
N GLY A 121 -11.68 -13.45 1.48
CA GLY A 121 -12.01 -14.70 0.79
C GLY A 121 -12.88 -15.64 1.62
N ARG A 122 -12.52 -15.88 2.89
CA ARG A 122 -13.32 -16.67 3.84
C ARG A 122 -14.69 -16.05 4.14
N LYS A 123 -14.75 -14.71 4.24
CA LYS A 123 -16.03 -14.01 4.45
C LYS A 123 -16.94 -14.22 3.26
N LEU A 124 -16.44 -14.04 2.04
CA LEU A 124 -17.20 -14.22 0.82
C LEU A 124 -17.64 -15.68 0.65
N GLU A 125 -16.79 -16.66 0.93
CA GLU A 125 -17.10 -18.08 0.89
C GLU A 125 -18.29 -18.43 1.80
N ARG A 126 -18.28 -17.95 3.05
CA ARG A 126 -19.39 -18.15 4.00
C ARG A 126 -20.70 -17.52 3.52
N LEU A 127 -20.64 -16.34 2.91
CA LEU A 127 -21.82 -15.66 2.39
C LEU A 127 -22.40 -16.39 1.17
N LEU A 128 -21.55 -16.87 0.26
CA LEU A 128 -21.93 -17.63 -0.91
C LEU A 128 -22.51 -19.01 -0.58
N ALA A 129 -22.02 -19.65 0.48
CA ALA A 129 -22.53 -20.94 0.97
C ALA A 129 -24.03 -20.86 1.29
N GLY A 130 -24.54 -19.71 1.78
CA GLY A 130 -25.98 -19.47 2.00
C GLY A 130 -26.82 -19.55 0.73
N LYS A 131 -26.23 -19.39 -0.46
CA LYS A 131 -26.84 -19.54 -1.78
C LYS A 131 -26.44 -20.85 -2.48
N LYS A 132 -25.77 -21.77 -1.79
CA LYS A 132 -25.15 -22.98 -2.37
C LYS A 132 -24.18 -22.63 -3.51
N ALA A 133 -23.68 -21.42 -3.55
CA ALA A 133 -22.75 -20.92 -4.54
C ALA A 133 -21.29 -21.14 -4.07
N SER A 134 -20.34 -21.06 -4.98
CA SER A 134 -18.93 -21.37 -4.73
C SER A 134 -17.98 -20.26 -5.15
N ILE A 135 -16.71 -20.37 -4.76
CA ILE A 135 -15.60 -19.53 -5.24
C ILE A 135 -14.77 -20.34 -6.24
N LYS A 136 -14.35 -19.68 -7.32
CA LYS A 136 -13.36 -20.16 -8.30
C LYS A 136 -12.15 -19.24 -8.24
N ASP A 137 -11.07 -19.69 -7.59
CA ASP A 137 -9.91 -18.88 -7.20
C ASP A 137 -8.59 -19.36 -7.80
N GLN A 138 -8.61 -20.31 -8.71
CA GLN A 138 -7.41 -21.01 -9.18
C GLN A 138 -6.83 -20.44 -10.48
N GLU A 139 -7.53 -19.51 -11.15
CA GLU A 139 -7.12 -18.99 -12.45
C GLU A 139 -7.20 -17.46 -12.49
N ASP A 140 -6.10 -16.82 -12.90
CA ASP A 140 -6.08 -15.40 -13.21
C ASP A 140 -6.65 -15.17 -14.61
N LEU A 141 -7.95 -14.87 -14.69
CA LEU A 141 -8.61 -14.62 -15.98
C LEU A 141 -8.12 -13.33 -16.65
N VAL A 142 -7.58 -12.37 -15.89
CA VAL A 142 -7.03 -11.13 -16.47
C VAL A 142 -5.75 -11.42 -17.24
N ASP A 143 -4.94 -12.37 -16.80
CA ASP A 143 -3.74 -12.82 -17.52
C ASP A 143 -4.06 -13.35 -18.92
N LEU A 144 -5.19 -14.04 -19.04
CA LEU A 144 -5.67 -14.54 -20.34
C LEU A 144 -6.15 -13.42 -21.28
N VAL A 145 -6.57 -12.28 -20.72
CA VAL A 145 -7.01 -11.09 -21.49
C VAL A 145 -5.84 -10.17 -21.82
N TRP A 146 -4.87 -10.02 -20.89
CA TRP A 146 -3.75 -9.09 -21.00
C TRP A 146 -2.53 -9.74 -21.68
N LYS A 147 -2.54 -9.76 -23.01
CA LYS A 147 -1.53 -10.49 -23.81
C LYS A 147 -0.10 -9.94 -23.72
N ASP A 148 0.04 -8.65 -23.50
CA ASP A 148 1.31 -7.93 -23.37
C ASP A 148 1.58 -7.53 -21.90
N ARG A 149 1.12 -8.34 -20.94
CA ARG A 149 1.34 -8.12 -19.52
C ARG A 149 2.83 -8.08 -19.21
N PRO A 150 3.31 -7.03 -18.50
CA PRO A 150 4.71 -6.99 -18.05
C PRO A 150 5.09 -8.23 -17.24
N ALA A 151 6.35 -8.64 -17.30
CA ALA A 151 6.85 -9.69 -16.41
C ALA A 151 6.88 -9.20 -14.95
N MET A 152 6.87 -10.14 -14.00
CA MET A 152 7.14 -9.82 -12.60
C MET A 152 8.53 -9.20 -12.48
N SER A 153 8.66 -8.23 -11.57
CA SER A 153 9.95 -7.61 -11.27
C SER A 153 10.95 -8.64 -10.74
N ALA A 154 12.22 -8.41 -11.02
CA ALA A 154 13.34 -9.26 -10.58
C ALA A 154 14.58 -8.38 -10.38
N GLN A 155 14.46 -7.35 -9.53
CA GLN A 155 15.54 -6.41 -9.27
C GLN A 155 16.58 -7.01 -8.30
N PRO A 156 17.86 -6.59 -8.39
CA PRO A 156 18.89 -7.08 -7.49
C PRO A 156 18.59 -6.81 -6.02
N VAL A 157 18.83 -7.82 -5.19
CA VAL A 157 18.77 -7.72 -3.72
C VAL A 157 20.09 -7.20 -3.19
N TRP A 158 20.02 -6.35 -2.16
CA TRP A 158 21.18 -5.84 -1.45
C TRP A 158 20.98 -5.86 0.07
N ILE A 159 22.07 -5.80 0.85
CA ILE A 159 22.06 -5.90 2.31
C ILE A 159 22.03 -4.50 2.92
N LEU A 160 21.06 -4.24 3.80
CA LEU A 160 21.06 -3.06 4.65
C LEU A 160 22.00 -3.30 5.84
N LYS A 161 23.08 -2.55 5.89
CA LYS A 161 24.10 -2.70 6.94
C LYS A 161 23.54 -2.37 8.33
N GLU A 162 24.09 -3.02 9.34
CA GLU A 162 23.66 -2.84 10.74
C GLU A 162 23.84 -1.41 11.25
N GLU A 163 24.83 -0.66 10.73
CA GLU A 163 24.99 0.78 11.05
C GLU A 163 23.76 1.63 10.72
N TYR A 164 22.91 1.16 9.77
CA TYR A 164 21.64 1.75 9.43
C TYR A 164 20.47 1.04 10.14
N ALA A 165 20.46 -0.28 10.14
CA ALA A 165 19.37 -1.08 10.71
C ALA A 165 19.32 -1.05 12.26
N GLY A 166 20.46 -0.79 12.92
CA GLY A 166 20.58 -0.70 14.38
C GLY A 166 20.37 -2.01 15.14
N ARG A 167 20.07 -3.10 14.41
CA ARG A 167 19.89 -4.46 14.94
C ARG A 167 20.20 -5.47 13.87
N SER A 168 20.97 -6.51 14.22
CA SER A 168 21.32 -7.59 13.29
C SER A 168 20.10 -8.42 12.88
N ALA A 169 20.14 -9.05 11.71
CA ALA A 169 19.09 -10.00 11.30
C ALA A 169 19.11 -11.26 12.18
N GLU A 170 20.27 -11.68 12.67
CA GLU A 170 20.40 -12.80 13.61
C GLU A 170 19.60 -12.54 14.90
N ASP A 171 19.76 -11.35 15.49
CA ASP A 171 19.00 -10.93 16.69
C ASP A 171 17.49 -10.83 16.44
N LYS A 172 17.10 -10.40 15.24
CA LYS A 172 15.68 -10.33 14.85
C LYS A 172 15.09 -11.73 14.69
N LEU A 173 15.79 -12.65 14.05
CA LEU A 173 15.37 -14.05 13.91
C LEU A 173 15.29 -14.77 15.26
N ALA A 174 16.25 -14.53 16.16
CA ALA A 174 16.23 -15.07 17.51
C ALA A 174 15.02 -14.55 18.29
N TRP A 175 14.79 -13.24 18.26
CA TRP A 175 13.61 -12.60 18.87
C TRP A 175 12.30 -13.18 18.33
N LEU A 176 12.20 -13.39 17.02
CA LEU A 176 11.00 -13.93 16.40
C LEU A 176 10.73 -15.36 16.87
N ARG A 177 11.74 -16.22 16.92
CA ARG A 177 11.62 -17.58 17.47
C ARG A 177 11.17 -17.61 18.92
N ASP A 178 11.67 -16.67 19.74
CA ASP A 178 11.23 -16.55 21.13
C ASP A 178 9.77 -16.07 21.25
N THR A 179 9.34 -15.21 20.33
CA THR A 179 7.94 -14.76 20.23
C THR A 179 7.04 -15.93 19.79
N MET A 180 7.42 -16.66 18.75
CA MET A 180 6.68 -17.86 18.32
C MET A 180 6.49 -18.89 19.45
N LYS A 181 7.54 -19.13 20.26
CA LYS A 181 7.44 -20.03 21.42
C LYS A 181 6.42 -19.53 22.44
N LYS A 182 6.37 -18.23 22.73
CA LYS A 182 5.40 -17.62 23.66
C LYS A 182 3.97 -17.77 23.15
N GLU A 183 3.77 -17.62 21.84
CA GLU A 183 2.47 -17.79 21.18
C GLU A 183 2.12 -19.28 20.95
N GLY A 184 3.05 -20.19 21.21
CA GLY A 184 2.86 -21.63 20.99
C GLY A 184 2.87 -22.04 19.52
N ALA A 185 3.42 -21.19 18.62
CA ALA A 185 3.51 -21.44 17.20
C ALA A 185 4.72 -22.34 16.86
N GLY A 186 4.50 -23.35 16.01
CA GLY A 186 5.55 -24.20 15.47
C GLY A 186 6.12 -23.66 14.15
N VAL A 187 5.29 -22.94 13.39
CA VAL A 187 5.64 -22.32 12.11
C VAL A 187 5.09 -20.91 12.07
N HIS A 188 5.82 -19.95 11.49
CA HIS A 188 5.29 -18.66 11.15
C HIS A 188 5.45 -18.43 9.64
N LEU A 189 4.36 -17.98 8.97
CA LEU A 189 4.33 -17.68 7.55
C LEU A 189 4.21 -16.17 7.36
N LEU A 190 5.20 -15.57 6.71
CA LEU A 190 5.25 -14.16 6.36
C LEU A 190 5.02 -13.97 4.85
N THR A 191 4.11 -13.10 4.52
CA THR A 191 3.81 -12.71 3.13
C THR A 191 4.04 -11.23 2.88
N LEU A 192 3.96 -10.38 3.91
CA LEU A 192 4.21 -8.94 3.77
C LEU A 192 5.68 -8.68 3.45
N LEU A 193 5.94 -8.03 2.32
CA LEU A 193 7.29 -7.76 1.83
C LEU A 193 8.09 -6.91 2.81
N ASP A 194 7.49 -5.87 3.37
CA ASP A 194 8.14 -4.98 4.35
C ASP A 194 8.59 -5.73 5.61
N ASP A 195 7.78 -6.68 6.12
CA ASP A 195 8.11 -7.48 7.29
C ASP A 195 9.30 -8.41 7.01
N ILE A 196 9.31 -9.07 5.83
CA ILE A 196 10.36 -9.99 5.40
C ILE A 196 11.70 -9.26 5.25
N VAL A 197 11.71 -8.14 4.51
CA VAL A 197 12.98 -7.43 4.24
C VAL A 197 13.49 -6.69 5.47
N TRP A 198 12.59 -6.25 6.39
CA TRP A 198 12.98 -5.72 7.68
C TRP A 198 13.62 -6.81 8.56
N LEU A 199 13.01 -8.00 8.63
CA LEU A 199 13.49 -9.12 9.43
C LEU A 199 14.91 -9.55 9.01
N LEU A 200 15.15 -9.65 7.70
CA LEU A 200 16.39 -10.13 7.12
C LEU A 200 17.43 -9.03 6.84
N ASN A 201 17.15 -7.77 7.11
CA ASN A 201 18.00 -6.64 6.72
C ASN A 201 18.42 -6.65 5.24
N ILE A 202 17.51 -7.00 4.36
CA ILE A 202 17.70 -6.93 2.90
C ILE A 202 16.77 -5.90 2.29
N ARG A 203 17.12 -5.39 1.11
CA ARG A 203 16.31 -4.45 0.33
C ARG A 203 16.42 -4.78 -1.15
N GLY A 204 15.53 -4.21 -1.95
CA GLY A 204 15.55 -4.25 -3.42
C GLY A 204 14.54 -3.29 -3.98
N ASP A 205 14.30 -3.31 -5.29
CA ASP A 205 13.48 -2.32 -5.99
C ASP A 205 12.36 -2.97 -6.82
N ASP A 206 11.77 -4.06 -6.34
CA ASP A 206 10.69 -4.76 -7.05
C ASP A 206 9.38 -3.97 -7.06
N VAL A 207 9.19 -3.10 -6.09
CA VAL A 207 8.05 -2.19 -5.99
C VAL A 207 8.52 -0.75 -6.05
N ARG A 208 7.98 0.03 -6.98
CA ARG A 208 8.34 1.43 -7.14
C ARG A 208 8.16 2.20 -5.83
N CYS A 209 9.14 3.00 -5.46
CA CYS A 209 9.19 3.82 -4.25
C CYS A 209 9.21 3.06 -2.91
N ASN A 210 9.12 1.74 -2.92
CA ASN A 210 9.22 0.89 -1.74
C ASN A 210 10.38 -0.11 -1.94
N PRO A 211 11.49 -0.01 -1.18
CA PRO A 211 12.69 -0.82 -1.39
C PRO A 211 12.54 -2.26 -0.88
N VAL A 212 11.61 -3.00 -1.43
CA VAL A 212 11.30 -4.40 -1.08
C VAL A 212 11.59 -5.37 -2.22
N VAL A 213 11.58 -6.66 -1.93
CA VAL A 213 11.78 -7.74 -2.89
C VAL A 213 10.61 -8.70 -2.85
N LEU A 214 10.16 -9.16 -4.01
CA LEU A 214 9.10 -10.16 -4.11
C LEU A 214 9.56 -11.48 -3.49
N SER A 215 9.07 -11.80 -2.32
CA SER A 215 9.48 -12.97 -1.55
C SER A 215 8.42 -13.43 -0.56
N TYR A 216 8.51 -14.69 -0.16
CA TYR A 216 7.80 -15.23 1.00
C TYR A 216 8.81 -15.73 2.01
N PHE A 217 8.43 -15.79 3.27
CA PHE A 217 9.29 -16.31 4.31
C PHE A 217 8.53 -17.26 5.23
N ALA A 218 9.16 -18.37 5.56
CA ALA A 218 8.67 -19.30 6.55
C ALA A 218 9.77 -19.59 7.57
N ILE A 219 9.40 -19.56 8.84
CA ILE A 219 10.34 -19.86 9.92
C ILE A 219 9.72 -20.85 10.89
N THR A 220 10.54 -21.80 11.34
CA THR A 220 10.25 -22.74 12.41
C THR A 220 11.17 -22.48 13.59
N ASN A 221 11.06 -23.30 14.64
CA ASN A 221 11.94 -23.17 15.81
C ASN A 221 13.43 -23.36 15.45
N ASP A 222 13.75 -24.09 14.39
CA ASP A 222 15.11 -24.52 14.02
C ASP A 222 15.48 -24.21 12.56
N GLN A 223 14.54 -23.94 11.67
CA GLN A 223 14.76 -23.68 10.25
C GLN A 223 14.19 -22.32 9.82
N ALA A 224 14.68 -21.80 8.73
CA ALA A 224 14.15 -20.60 8.08
C ALA A 224 14.30 -20.72 6.56
N PHE A 225 13.27 -20.33 5.82
CA PHE A 225 13.18 -20.47 4.37
C PHE A 225 12.79 -19.15 3.73
N LEU A 226 13.58 -18.67 2.79
CA LEU A 226 13.28 -17.53 1.94
C LEU A 226 12.91 -18.03 0.55
N PHE A 227 11.66 -17.83 0.15
CA PHE A 227 11.17 -18.14 -1.19
C PHE A 227 11.27 -16.90 -2.07
N ILE A 228 12.21 -16.88 -2.99
CA ILE A 228 12.56 -15.71 -3.80
C ILE A 228 13.01 -16.17 -5.18
N ASN A 229 12.99 -15.27 -6.18
CA ASN A 229 13.69 -15.54 -7.44
C ASN A 229 15.21 -15.61 -7.20
N PRO A 230 15.86 -16.79 -7.35
CA PRO A 230 17.29 -16.91 -7.05
C PRO A 230 18.20 -16.06 -7.94
N GLU A 231 17.73 -15.62 -9.10
CA GLU A 231 18.50 -14.80 -10.05
C GLU A 231 18.72 -13.36 -9.54
N THR A 232 17.91 -12.89 -8.59
CA THR A 232 18.05 -11.57 -7.97
C THR A 232 19.16 -11.50 -6.94
N LEU A 233 19.70 -12.65 -6.51
CA LEU A 233 20.68 -12.78 -5.44
C LEU A 233 22.10 -12.86 -6.01
N ASN A 234 22.95 -11.89 -5.71
CA ASN A 234 24.38 -11.97 -5.94
C ASN A 234 25.06 -12.86 -4.88
N GLN A 235 26.36 -13.12 -5.02
CA GLN A 235 27.09 -14.01 -4.11
C GLN A 235 27.15 -13.46 -2.68
N GLU A 236 27.33 -12.16 -2.51
CA GLU A 236 27.36 -11.50 -1.19
C GLU A 236 26.09 -11.74 -0.40
N VAL A 237 24.93 -11.57 -1.04
CA VAL A 237 23.61 -11.80 -0.41
C VAL A 237 23.39 -13.29 -0.12
N ARG A 238 23.84 -14.19 -1.01
CA ARG A 238 23.76 -15.64 -0.76
C ARG A 238 24.57 -16.06 0.45
N ASP A 239 25.80 -15.56 0.54
CA ASP A 239 26.69 -15.86 1.67
C ASP A 239 26.11 -15.31 2.97
N TYR A 240 25.59 -14.09 2.95
CA TYR A 240 24.91 -13.47 4.09
C TYR A 240 23.69 -14.28 4.57
N LEU A 241 22.81 -14.71 3.66
CA LEU A 241 21.65 -15.53 4.02
C LEU A 241 22.05 -16.91 4.54
N ASN A 242 23.11 -17.49 3.97
CA ASN A 242 23.66 -18.76 4.44
C ASN A 242 24.24 -18.65 5.86
N ASP A 243 24.94 -17.56 6.19
CA ASP A 243 25.46 -17.29 7.54
C ASP A 243 24.31 -17.17 8.56
N LEU A 244 23.19 -16.58 8.16
CA LEU A 244 21.95 -16.53 8.93
C LEU A 244 21.20 -17.87 9.02
N LYS A 245 21.68 -18.91 8.32
CA LYS A 245 21.02 -20.22 8.19
C LYS A 245 19.62 -20.13 7.58
N VAL A 246 19.45 -19.24 6.61
CA VAL A 246 18.23 -19.08 5.83
C VAL A 246 18.40 -19.85 4.52
N GLU A 247 17.59 -20.88 4.33
CA GLU A 247 17.58 -21.67 3.10
C GLU A 247 16.85 -20.90 1.99
N ILE A 248 17.53 -20.73 0.85
CA ILE A 248 16.97 -20.05 -0.32
C ILE A 248 16.21 -21.08 -1.17
N ARG A 249 14.96 -20.79 -1.50
CA ARG A 249 14.09 -21.62 -2.35
C ARG A 249 13.49 -20.80 -3.49
N PRO A 250 13.17 -21.41 -4.63
CA PRO A 250 12.41 -20.76 -5.71
C PRO A 250 11.07 -20.18 -5.22
N TYR A 251 10.73 -18.99 -5.68
CA TYR A 251 9.59 -18.19 -5.23
C TYR A 251 8.27 -18.98 -5.14
N ASN A 252 7.92 -19.73 -6.18
CA ASN A 252 6.65 -20.46 -6.25
C ASN A 252 6.60 -21.73 -5.37
N GLU A 253 7.75 -22.21 -4.87
CA GLU A 253 7.80 -23.39 -3.99
C GLU A 253 7.14 -23.16 -2.62
N VAL A 254 6.81 -21.91 -2.27
CA VAL A 254 6.11 -21.61 -1.03
C VAL A 254 4.78 -22.36 -0.91
N TYR A 255 4.03 -22.52 -2.02
CA TYR A 255 2.75 -23.23 -1.99
C TYR A 255 2.93 -24.72 -1.73
N ASP A 256 3.96 -25.35 -2.28
CA ASP A 256 4.28 -26.76 -2.03
C ASP A 256 4.80 -26.97 -0.60
N TYR A 257 5.59 -26.02 -0.08
CA TYR A 257 6.01 -26.02 1.31
C TYR A 257 4.78 -25.95 2.25
N VAL A 258 3.88 -25.01 2.02
CA VAL A 258 2.66 -24.83 2.84
C VAL A 258 1.79 -26.09 2.82
N LYS A 259 1.60 -26.71 1.65
CA LYS A 259 0.88 -28.00 1.50
C LYS A 259 1.53 -29.15 2.26
N SER A 260 2.84 -29.11 2.44
CA SER A 260 3.59 -30.16 3.16
C SER A 260 3.47 -30.10 4.67
N LEU A 261 2.97 -28.97 5.22
CA LEU A 261 2.78 -28.79 6.65
C LEU A 261 1.62 -29.62 7.18
N ASN A 262 1.88 -30.42 8.21
CA ASN A 262 0.87 -31.29 8.83
C ASN A 262 1.03 -31.26 10.37
N ASN A 263 -0.10 -31.20 11.06
CA ASN A 263 -0.16 -31.21 12.54
C ASN A 263 0.70 -30.11 13.18
N GLN A 264 0.80 -28.93 12.55
CA GLN A 264 1.54 -27.78 13.03
C GLN A 264 0.58 -26.73 13.59
N LYS A 265 1.09 -25.88 14.49
CA LYS A 265 0.48 -24.60 14.84
C LYS A 265 1.13 -23.50 14.02
N ILE A 266 0.36 -22.93 13.10
CA ILE A 266 0.84 -21.97 12.12
C ILE A 266 0.39 -20.57 12.50
N LEU A 267 1.35 -19.70 12.82
CA LEU A 267 1.12 -18.27 13.04
C LEU A 267 1.04 -17.55 11.69
N LEU A 268 0.00 -16.81 11.45
CA LEU A 268 -0.18 -15.95 10.29
C LEU A 268 -1.23 -14.87 10.57
N GLU A 269 -1.23 -13.82 9.76
CA GLU A 269 -2.26 -12.77 9.77
C GLU A 269 -3.15 -12.93 8.52
N SER A 270 -4.41 -13.34 8.71
CA SER A 270 -5.31 -13.67 7.59
C SER A 270 -5.64 -12.47 6.69
N GLY A 271 -5.53 -11.24 7.20
CA GLY A 271 -5.66 -10.02 6.41
C GLY A 271 -4.45 -9.72 5.51
N CYS A 272 -3.34 -10.46 5.66
CA CYS A 272 -2.11 -10.28 4.90
C CYS A 272 -1.79 -11.50 4.01
N VAL A 273 -2.16 -12.69 4.46
CA VAL A 273 -1.95 -13.93 3.70
C VAL A 273 -3.03 -14.05 2.62
N ASN A 274 -2.62 -14.33 1.39
CA ASN A 274 -3.55 -14.50 0.29
C ASN A 274 -4.40 -15.78 0.41
N TYR A 275 -5.59 -15.74 -0.19
CA TYR A 275 -6.59 -16.80 -0.06
C TYR A 275 -6.12 -18.16 -0.63
N ALA A 276 -5.38 -18.14 -1.75
CA ALA A 276 -4.83 -19.36 -2.34
C ALA A 276 -3.83 -20.04 -1.39
N MET A 277 -2.99 -19.27 -0.69
CA MET A 277 -2.04 -19.81 0.29
C MET A 277 -2.77 -20.42 1.48
N LEU A 278 -3.74 -19.72 2.05
CA LEU A 278 -4.52 -20.24 3.17
C LEU A 278 -5.24 -21.54 2.81
N ARG A 279 -5.84 -21.62 1.62
CA ARG A 279 -6.50 -22.85 1.14
C ARG A 279 -5.53 -24.00 0.87
N SER A 280 -4.26 -23.70 0.71
CA SER A 280 -3.21 -24.72 0.54
C SER A 280 -2.79 -25.36 1.86
N ILE A 281 -3.13 -24.79 3.00
CA ILE A 281 -2.83 -25.34 4.34
C ILE A 281 -3.74 -26.53 4.61
N ASP A 282 -3.14 -27.69 4.91
CA ASP A 282 -3.89 -28.89 5.28
C ASP A 282 -4.69 -28.69 6.57
N SER A 283 -5.88 -29.23 6.65
CA SER A 283 -6.82 -29.08 7.76
C SER A 283 -6.35 -29.70 9.09
N SER A 284 -5.30 -30.53 9.07
CA SER A 284 -4.67 -31.04 10.29
C SER A 284 -3.90 -29.98 11.08
N ASN A 285 -3.64 -28.81 10.42
CA ASN A 285 -2.92 -27.71 11.06
C ASN A 285 -3.87 -26.79 11.83
N GLU A 286 -3.40 -26.27 12.96
CA GLU A 286 -4.06 -25.22 13.74
C GLU A 286 -3.55 -23.86 13.31
N ILE A 287 -4.44 -22.94 12.96
CA ILE A 287 -4.07 -21.56 12.59
C ILE A 287 -4.18 -20.65 13.81
N ILE A 288 -3.07 -19.97 14.15
CA ILE A 288 -3.01 -18.86 15.10
C ILE A 288 -3.12 -17.58 14.26
N ASP A 289 -4.35 -17.05 14.17
CA ASP A 289 -4.65 -15.86 13.34
C ASP A 289 -4.54 -14.60 14.17
N GLN A 290 -3.44 -13.88 14.01
CA GLN A 290 -3.18 -12.62 14.70
C GLN A 290 -2.23 -11.74 13.89
N MET A 291 -2.13 -10.46 14.27
CA MET A 291 -1.19 -9.52 13.66
C MET A 291 0.24 -10.08 13.72
N ASN A 292 0.98 -9.95 12.62
CA ASN A 292 2.38 -10.38 12.56
C ASN A 292 3.20 -9.65 13.65
N PRO A 293 4.00 -10.37 14.45
CA PRO A 293 4.86 -9.76 15.47
C PRO A 293 5.78 -8.66 14.92
N GLU A 294 6.24 -8.82 13.68
CA GLU A 294 7.12 -7.88 12.99
C GLU A 294 6.46 -6.53 12.75
N THR A 295 5.15 -6.50 12.52
CA THR A 295 4.41 -5.26 12.25
C THR A 295 4.62 -4.24 13.37
N LEU A 296 4.49 -4.65 14.62
CA LEU A 296 4.70 -3.77 15.77
C LEU A 296 6.19 -3.54 16.04
N ALA A 297 7.01 -4.59 15.95
CA ALA A 297 8.44 -4.51 16.24
C ALA A 297 9.19 -3.56 15.31
N LYS A 298 8.78 -3.46 14.01
CA LYS A 298 9.38 -2.51 13.07
C LYS A 298 8.80 -1.09 13.20
N ALA A 299 7.55 -0.95 13.63
CA ALA A 299 6.93 0.35 13.85
C ALA A 299 7.59 1.10 15.02
N VAL A 300 8.05 0.40 16.06
CA VAL A 300 8.81 0.94 17.18
C VAL A 300 10.29 1.03 16.79
N LYS A 301 10.71 2.22 16.36
CA LYS A 301 12.08 2.46 15.87
C LYS A 301 13.11 2.36 17.00
N ASN A 302 14.21 1.65 16.74
CA ASN A 302 15.34 1.60 17.66
C ASN A 302 16.12 2.94 17.69
N PRO A 303 17.02 3.16 18.66
CA PRO A 303 17.75 4.44 18.80
C PRO A 303 18.58 4.82 17.56
N VAL A 304 19.12 3.84 16.82
CA VAL A 304 19.91 4.08 15.60
C VAL A 304 18.97 4.54 14.46
N GLU A 305 17.85 3.85 14.27
CA GLU A 305 16.84 4.23 13.29
C GLU A 305 16.29 5.63 13.56
N ILE A 306 16.01 5.98 14.83
CA ILE A 306 15.54 7.33 15.22
C ILE A 306 16.55 8.41 14.84
N GLU A 307 17.84 8.23 15.19
CA GLU A 307 18.88 9.21 14.87
C GLU A 307 19.13 9.31 13.36
N ASN A 308 19.02 8.21 12.65
CA ASN A 308 19.14 8.19 11.20
C ASN A 308 17.93 8.87 10.54
N MET A 309 16.68 8.61 10.96
CA MET A 309 15.51 9.31 10.44
C MET A 309 15.60 10.83 10.63
N LYS A 310 16.14 11.31 11.76
CA LYS A 310 16.42 12.75 11.95
C LYS A 310 17.38 13.28 10.88
N LYS A 311 18.45 12.54 10.55
CA LYS A 311 19.40 12.91 9.49
C LYS A 311 18.72 12.93 8.12
N ALA A 312 17.93 11.90 7.78
CA ALA A 312 17.17 11.83 6.53
C ALA A 312 16.25 13.05 6.37
N HIS A 313 15.52 13.42 7.44
CA HIS A 313 14.61 14.58 7.42
C HIS A 313 15.36 15.93 7.32
N ILE A 314 16.57 16.04 7.86
CA ILE A 314 17.41 17.23 7.67
C ILE A 314 17.86 17.32 6.21
N LYS A 315 18.35 16.21 5.63
CA LYS A 315 18.80 16.14 4.23
C LYS A 315 17.66 16.51 3.28
N ASP A 316 16.50 15.88 3.43
CA ASP A 316 15.32 16.12 2.60
C ASP A 316 14.75 17.54 2.82
N GLY A 317 14.76 18.02 4.06
CA GLY A 317 14.37 19.39 4.42
C GLY A 317 15.22 20.45 3.73
N VAL A 318 16.51 20.19 3.50
CA VAL A 318 17.40 21.08 2.71
C VAL A 318 16.96 21.09 1.24
N ALA A 319 16.68 19.94 0.64
CA ALA A 319 16.19 19.85 -0.73
C ALA A 319 14.87 20.61 -0.90
N MET A 320 13.91 20.40 0.00
CA MET A 320 12.62 21.09 0.03
C MET A 320 12.80 22.62 0.22
N THR A 321 13.68 23.05 1.10
CA THR A 321 13.96 24.48 1.33
C THR A 321 14.57 25.14 0.09
N ARG A 322 15.53 24.48 -0.57
CA ARG A 322 16.12 24.93 -1.85
C ARG A 322 15.05 25.05 -2.93
N PHE A 323 14.13 24.08 -2.99
CA PHE A 323 13.01 24.08 -3.92
C PHE A 323 12.06 25.26 -3.66
N ILE A 324 11.62 25.48 -2.42
CA ILE A 324 10.71 26.58 -2.07
C ILE A 324 11.36 27.93 -2.40
N TYR A 325 12.66 28.10 -2.09
CA TYR A 325 13.39 29.31 -2.44
C TYR A 325 13.43 29.52 -3.95
N TRP A 326 13.77 28.49 -4.72
CA TRP A 326 13.82 28.55 -6.17
C TRP A 326 12.44 28.88 -6.77
N LEU A 327 11.38 28.21 -6.32
CA LEU A 327 10.02 28.45 -6.77
C LEU A 327 9.57 29.89 -6.54
N LYS A 328 9.71 30.38 -5.33
CA LYS A 328 9.33 31.76 -4.95
C LYS A 328 10.14 32.83 -5.70
N LYS A 329 11.39 32.55 -5.99
CA LYS A 329 12.27 33.49 -6.73
C LYS A 329 11.90 33.61 -8.22
N ASN A 330 11.36 32.54 -8.79
CA ASN A 330 11.18 32.40 -10.24
C ASN A 330 9.71 32.43 -10.71
N ILE A 331 8.75 32.21 -9.83
CA ILE A 331 7.33 32.24 -10.19
C ILE A 331 6.95 33.59 -10.85
N GLY A 332 6.26 33.53 -11.98
CA GLY A 332 5.90 34.71 -12.79
C GLY A 332 7.05 35.30 -13.58
N LYS A 333 8.29 34.76 -13.52
CA LYS A 333 9.46 35.23 -14.28
C LYS A 333 9.88 34.24 -15.38
N ILE A 334 9.70 32.95 -15.12
CA ILE A 334 9.93 31.88 -16.11
C ILE A 334 8.69 31.02 -16.22
N PRO A 335 8.42 30.40 -17.39
CA PRO A 335 7.33 29.42 -17.52
C PRO A 335 7.54 28.24 -16.57
N MET A 336 6.49 27.85 -15.87
CA MET A 336 6.46 26.72 -14.95
C MET A 336 5.11 26.03 -15.04
N ASP A 337 5.09 24.72 -14.91
CA ASP A 337 3.91 23.89 -14.79
C ASP A 337 4.15 22.82 -13.72
N GLU A 338 3.11 22.05 -13.38
CA GLU A 338 3.17 21.03 -12.32
C GLU A 338 4.31 20.03 -12.56
N ILE A 339 4.47 19.53 -13.80
CA ILE A 339 5.51 18.55 -14.16
C ILE A 339 6.92 19.16 -14.06
N SER A 340 7.11 20.39 -14.52
CA SER A 340 8.43 21.01 -14.52
C SER A 340 8.92 21.33 -13.10
N VAL A 341 8.02 21.73 -12.20
CA VAL A 341 8.39 22.00 -10.79
C VAL A 341 8.55 20.72 -9.97
N GLU A 342 7.79 19.66 -10.27
CA GLU A 342 8.00 18.30 -9.77
C GLU A 342 9.42 17.82 -10.08
N LYS A 343 9.79 17.81 -11.36
CA LYS A 343 11.14 17.41 -11.82
C LYS A 343 12.25 18.23 -11.16
N LYS A 344 11.98 19.52 -10.86
CA LYS A 344 12.96 20.36 -10.17
C LYS A 344 13.17 19.91 -8.74
N LEU A 345 12.10 19.56 -8.00
CA LEU A 345 12.20 19.07 -6.62
C LEU A 345 12.91 17.71 -6.58
N ASP A 346 12.48 16.77 -7.43
CA ASP A 346 13.06 15.43 -7.50
C ASP A 346 14.55 15.49 -7.84
N GLY A 347 14.95 16.37 -8.78
CA GLY A 347 16.35 16.61 -9.08
C GLY A 347 17.17 17.13 -7.89
N LEU A 348 16.58 18.00 -7.06
CA LEU A 348 17.25 18.47 -5.84
C LEU A 348 17.40 17.38 -4.76
N ARG A 349 16.48 16.41 -4.70
CA ARG A 349 16.60 15.23 -3.86
C ARG A 349 17.68 14.28 -4.35
N MET A 350 17.72 14.02 -5.65
CA MET A 350 18.74 13.15 -6.26
C MET A 350 20.17 13.67 -6.06
N GLU A 351 20.35 15.01 -5.94
CA GLU A 351 21.64 15.61 -5.61
C GLU A 351 22.09 15.32 -4.16
N THR A 352 21.19 14.83 -3.30
CA THR A 352 21.44 14.64 -1.87
C THR A 352 22.16 13.31 -1.63
N GLU A 353 23.25 13.34 -0.90
CA GLU A 353 24.03 12.13 -0.55
C GLU A 353 23.18 11.10 0.18
N GLY A 354 23.25 9.84 -0.26
CA GLY A 354 22.52 8.72 0.32
C GLY A 354 21.07 8.62 -0.13
N ASN A 355 20.60 9.48 -1.06
CA ASN A 355 19.29 9.33 -1.66
C ASN A 355 19.26 8.11 -2.60
N LEU A 356 18.27 7.26 -2.43
CA LEU A 356 18.05 6.02 -3.20
C LEU A 356 16.85 6.14 -4.18
N GLY A 357 16.12 7.25 -4.13
CA GLY A 357 14.94 7.46 -4.96
C GLY A 357 13.81 8.16 -4.19
N LEU A 358 12.63 8.15 -4.77
CA LEU A 358 11.42 8.70 -4.14
C LEU A 358 10.81 7.68 -3.17
N SER A 359 10.15 8.17 -2.11
CA SER A 359 9.34 7.33 -1.20
C SER A 359 7.90 7.13 -1.69
N PHE A 360 7.44 8.00 -2.58
CA PHE A 360 6.21 7.92 -3.37
C PHE A 360 6.28 8.90 -4.54
N ASP A 361 5.42 8.73 -5.54
CA ASP A 361 5.38 9.64 -6.68
C ASP A 361 5.01 11.04 -6.22
N THR A 362 5.85 12.02 -6.54
CA THR A 362 5.66 13.41 -6.11
C THR A 362 4.31 13.96 -6.59
N ILE A 363 3.51 14.46 -5.68
CA ILE A 363 2.25 15.14 -5.96
C ILE A 363 2.56 16.61 -6.12
N SER A 364 2.43 17.11 -7.33
CA SER A 364 2.65 18.51 -7.72
C SER A 364 1.36 19.06 -8.25
N ALA A 365 0.64 19.88 -7.48
CA ALA A 365 -0.73 20.24 -7.78
C ALA A 365 -1.01 21.74 -7.62
N TYR A 366 -1.56 22.35 -8.66
CA TYR A 366 -1.95 23.75 -8.67
C TYR A 366 -3.45 23.92 -8.86
N GLY A 367 -4.07 24.82 -8.08
CA GLY A 367 -5.48 25.13 -8.19
C GLY A 367 -6.37 23.90 -7.95
N ALA A 368 -7.27 23.60 -8.89
CA ALA A 368 -8.25 22.53 -8.75
C ALA A 368 -7.63 21.11 -8.67
N ASN A 369 -6.43 20.89 -9.19
CA ASN A 369 -5.75 19.59 -9.13
C ASN A 369 -5.35 19.24 -7.68
N ALA A 370 -5.13 20.23 -6.83
CA ALA A 370 -4.82 20.02 -5.41
C ALA A 370 -5.98 19.43 -4.59
N ALA A 371 -7.19 19.35 -5.15
CA ALA A 371 -8.31 18.65 -4.53
C ALA A 371 -8.21 17.11 -4.61
N MET A 372 -7.27 16.59 -5.40
CA MET A 372 -7.02 15.16 -5.56
C MET A 372 -5.81 14.77 -4.73
N CYS A 373 -6.02 14.07 -3.60
CA CYS A 373 -4.99 13.75 -2.61
C CYS A 373 -3.82 12.91 -3.17
N HIS A 374 -4.06 12.12 -4.22
CA HIS A 374 -3.05 11.29 -4.89
C HIS A 374 -2.98 11.68 -6.39
N TYR A 375 -2.93 12.99 -6.64
CA TYR A 375 -2.79 13.53 -7.98
C TYR A 375 -1.40 13.21 -8.53
N SER A 376 -1.36 12.79 -9.78
CA SER A 376 -0.14 12.71 -10.57
C SER A 376 -0.35 13.50 -11.85
N ALA A 377 0.48 14.50 -12.09
CA ALA A 377 0.39 15.32 -13.29
C ALA A 377 0.74 14.49 -14.54
N THR A 378 -0.11 14.56 -15.55
CA THR A 378 0.12 13.96 -16.87
C THR A 378 0.18 15.07 -17.92
N GLU A 379 0.62 14.76 -19.13
CA GLU A 379 0.62 15.75 -20.22
C GLU A 379 -0.76 16.38 -20.44
N GLU A 380 -1.84 15.62 -20.23
CA GLU A 380 -3.22 16.10 -20.41
C GLU A 380 -3.75 16.90 -19.22
N SER A 381 -3.32 16.60 -17.99
CA SER A 381 -3.80 17.26 -16.76
C SER A 381 -2.89 18.37 -16.27
N ASN A 382 -1.66 18.44 -16.77
CA ASN A 382 -0.61 19.39 -16.39
C ASN A 382 -1.09 20.85 -16.47
N THR A 383 -0.99 21.56 -15.36
CA THR A 383 -1.49 22.92 -15.24
C THR A 383 -0.33 23.92 -15.12
N PRO A 384 -0.31 24.99 -15.95
CA PRO A 384 0.69 26.08 -15.81
C PRO A 384 0.52 26.82 -14.48
N LEU A 385 1.62 26.99 -13.73
CA LEU A 385 1.65 27.76 -12.50
C LEU A 385 1.59 29.25 -12.77
N GLN A 386 0.79 29.97 -12.01
CA GLN A 386 0.66 31.42 -12.06
C GLN A 386 1.10 32.06 -10.74
N ALA A 387 1.54 33.32 -10.77
CA ALA A 387 1.92 34.07 -9.56
C ALA A 387 0.68 34.49 -8.74
N LYS A 388 -0.19 33.56 -8.41
CA LYS A 388 -1.40 33.72 -7.58
C LYS A 388 -1.84 32.38 -6.98
N GLY A 389 -2.66 32.42 -5.92
CA GLY A 389 -3.25 31.22 -5.31
C GLY A 389 -2.23 30.33 -4.65
N PHE A 390 -2.61 29.08 -4.42
CA PHE A 390 -1.79 28.04 -3.80
C PHE A 390 -1.26 27.03 -4.79
N TYR A 391 -0.05 26.56 -4.53
CA TYR A 391 0.55 25.36 -5.06
C TYR A 391 0.78 24.39 -3.91
N LEU A 392 0.32 23.15 -4.07
CA LEU A 392 0.55 22.06 -3.14
C LEU A 392 1.60 21.13 -3.71
N VAL A 393 2.59 20.78 -2.90
CA VAL A 393 3.56 19.73 -3.20
C VAL A 393 3.61 18.76 -2.02
N ASP A 394 3.43 17.48 -2.33
CA ASP A 394 3.55 16.37 -1.40
C ASP A 394 4.56 15.38 -1.96
N SER A 395 5.58 15.03 -1.19
CA SER A 395 6.76 14.37 -1.75
C SER A 395 7.67 13.83 -0.65
N GLY A 396 8.49 12.85 -0.98
CA GLY A 396 9.45 12.28 -0.06
C GLY A 396 10.56 11.52 -0.75
N GLY A 397 11.54 11.05 -0.01
CA GLY A 397 12.68 10.29 -0.51
C GLY A 397 13.01 9.09 0.35
N GLN A 398 13.58 8.09 -0.29
CA GLN A 398 14.26 6.96 0.36
C GLN A 398 15.74 7.30 0.51
N TYR A 399 16.25 7.17 1.72
CA TYR A 399 17.65 7.39 2.09
C TYR A 399 18.15 6.17 2.85
N TYR A 400 19.45 5.90 2.85
CA TYR A 400 19.99 4.86 3.74
C TYR A 400 19.61 5.09 5.20
N GLU A 401 19.40 6.35 5.58
CA GLU A 401 19.01 6.78 6.92
C GLU A 401 17.49 6.75 7.16
N GLY A 402 16.67 6.33 6.20
CA GLY A 402 15.23 6.18 6.39
C GLY A 402 14.36 6.80 5.28
N THR A 403 13.08 6.81 5.50
CA THR A 403 12.06 7.32 4.59
C THR A 403 11.57 8.69 5.03
N THR A 404 11.35 9.61 4.09
CA THR A 404 10.75 10.92 4.37
C THR A 404 9.42 11.09 3.66
N ASP A 405 8.57 11.96 4.24
CA ASP A 405 7.25 12.34 3.75
C ASP A 405 7.00 13.80 4.14
N ILE A 406 6.93 14.70 3.17
CA ILE A 406 6.82 16.14 3.40
C ILE A 406 5.79 16.76 2.47
N THR A 407 4.71 17.30 3.03
CA THR A 407 3.74 18.12 2.29
C THR A 407 3.94 19.60 2.59
N ARG A 408 3.85 20.46 1.57
CA ARG A 408 3.81 21.92 1.70
C ARG A 408 2.79 22.53 0.75
N THR A 409 1.93 23.40 1.31
CA THR A 409 1.06 24.29 0.53
C THR A 409 1.68 25.68 0.50
N ILE A 410 2.02 26.16 -0.68
CA ILE A 410 2.85 27.35 -0.90
C ILE A 410 2.03 28.43 -1.60
N ALA A 411 1.94 29.62 -1.00
CA ALA A 411 1.36 30.77 -1.65
C ALA A 411 2.29 31.28 -2.78
N LEU A 412 1.79 31.31 -3.99
CA LEU A 412 2.52 31.80 -5.17
C LEU A 412 2.31 33.29 -5.45
N GLY A 413 1.36 33.93 -4.77
CA GLY A 413 1.03 35.33 -4.92
C GLY A 413 -0.22 35.73 -4.13
N PRO A 414 -1.02 36.68 -4.60
CA PRO A 414 -2.24 37.11 -3.91
C PRO A 414 -3.21 35.95 -3.65
N LEU A 415 -3.79 35.91 -2.48
CA LEU A 415 -4.76 34.91 -2.00
C LEU A 415 -6.11 35.59 -1.73
N THR A 416 -7.20 34.88 -2.00
CA THR A 416 -8.54 35.23 -1.56
C THR A 416 -8.68 35.13 -0.03
N GLN A 417 -9.74 35.70 0.52
CA GLN A 417 -10.03 35.60 1.95
C GLN A 417 -10.37 34.14 2.34
N GLU A 418 -11.12 33.43 1.49
CA GLU A 418 -11.48 32.04 1.68
C GLU A 418 -10.24 31.13 1.71
N GLU A 419 -9.29 31.30 0.78
CA GLU A 419 -8.03 30.55 0.76
C GLU A 419 -7.23 30.78 2.07
N LYS A 420 -7.17 32.00 2.57
CA LYS A 420 -6.47 32.30 3.85
C LYS A 420 -7.18 31.64 5.04
N GLU A 421 -8.50 31.64 5.07
CA GLU A 421 -9.29 31.01 6.13
C GLU A 421 -9.07 29.50 6.12
N HIS A 422 -9.21 28.82 4.98
CA HIS A 422 -9.01 27.38 4.87
C HIS A 422 -7.58 26.98 5.21
N TYR A 423 -6.57 27.71 4.73
CA TYR A 423 -5.18 27.45 5.08
C TYR A 423 -4.96 27.56 6.61
N THR A 424 -5.54 28.58 7.25
CA THR A 424 -5.45 28.78 8.69
C THR A 424 -6.11 27.62 9.46
N LEU A 425 -7.30 27.19 9.03
CA LEU A 425 -8.00 26.06 9.65
C LEU A 425 -7.18 24.77 9.56
N VAL A 426 -6.58 24.48 8.40
CA VAL A 426 -5.70 23.29 8.23
C VAL A 426 -4.46 23.40 9.12
N LEU A 427 -3.82 24.57 9.20
CA LEU A 427 -2.69 24.80 10.11
C LEU A 427 -3.09 24.61 11.58
N MET A 428 -4.24 25.11 11.99
CA MET A 428 -4.77 24.91 13.35
C MET A 428 -5.04 23.41 13.62
N SER A 429 -5.61 22.69 12.66
CA SER A 429 -5.83 21.24 12.74
C SER A 429 -4.54 20.49 12.99
N MET A 430 -3.52 20.75 12.18
CA MET A 430 -2.19 20.14 12.29
C MET A 430 -1.55 20.42 13.65
N LEU A 431 -1.54 21.70 14.08
CA LEU A 431 -0.94 22.10 15.34
C LEU A 431 -1.67 21.51 16.55
N ARG A 432 -3.01 21.42 16.51
CA ARG A 432 -3.79 20.79 17.58
C ARG A 432 -3.46 19.31 17.70
N LEU A 433 -3.45 18.58 16.58
CA LEU A 433 -3.08 17.17 16.59
C LEU A 433 -1.66 16.95 17.11
N GLY A 434 -0.68 17.75 16.64
CA GLY A 434 0.70 17.66 17.09
C GLY A 434 0.91 18.01 18.57
N ALA A 435 -0.02 18.74 19.19
CA ALA A 435 0.03 19.11 20.62
C ALA A 435 -0.74 18.16 21.54
N VAL A 436 -1.44 17.16 21.00
CA VAL A 436 -2.26 16.24 21.82
C VAL A 436 -1.37 15.43 22.74
N LYS A 437 -1.74 15.37 24.01
CA LYS A 437 -1.19 14.44 25.00
C LYS A 437 -2.24 13.35 25.25
N PHE A 438 -1.83 12.10 25.17
CA PHE A 438 -2.74 10.96 25.29
C PHE A 438 -2.13 9.85 26.13
N PRO A 439 -2.97 9.04 26.82
CA PRO A 439 -2.46 7.90 27.60
C PRO A 439 -2.02 6.76 26.67
N TYR A 440 -1.14 5.91 27.16
CA TYR A 440 -0.78 4.66 26.49
C TYR A 440 -2.05 3.85 26.13
N GLY A 441 -2.08 3.27 24.95
CA GLY A 441 -3.23 2.53 24.42
C GLY A 441 -4.31 3.39 23.74
N ALA A 442 -4.15 4.72 23.67
CA ALA A 442 -5.00 5.54 22.82
C ALA A 442 -4.81 5.16 21.35
N ARG A 443 -5.91 5.20 20.58
CA ARG A 443 -5.90 4.86 19.15
C ARG A 443 -6.02 6.11 18.27
N GLY A 444 -5.47 6.06 17.09
CA GLY A 444 -5.56 7.13 16.11
C GLY A 444 -6.99 7.56 15.77
N LEU A 445 -7.95 6.62 15.85
CA LEU A 445 -9.38 6.91 15.73
C LEU A 445 -9.86 7.95 16.76
N THR A 446 -9.38 7.88 17.99
CA THR A 446 -9.72 8.84 19.05
C THR A 446 -9.01 10.17 18.85
N LEU A 447 -7.77 10.14 18.36
CA LEU A 447 -6.93 11.33 18.21
C LEU A 447 -7.31 12.18 16.99
N ASP A 448 -7.88 11.57 15.96
CA ASP A 448 -8.29 12.25 14.72
C ASP A 448 -9.24 13.44 14.99
N TYR A 449 -10.09 13.33 16.01
CA TYR A 449 -10.98 14.41 16.42
C TYR A 449 -10.25 15.72 16.71
N ALA A 450 -9.05 15.67 17.29
CA ALA A 450 -8.27 16.87 17.61
C ALA A 450 -7.94 17.69 16.35
N ALA A 451 -7.73 17.04 15.22
CA ALA A 451 -7.53 17.70 13.94
C ALA A 451 -8.87 18.16 13.33
N ARG A 452 -9.87 17.25 13.27
CA ARG A 452 -11.12 17.52 12.53
C ARG A 452 -12.06 18.51 13.20
N GLN A 453 -12.03 18.61 14.52
CA GLN A 453 -12.92 19.54 15.25
C GLN A 453 -12.88 20.95 14.65
N VAL A 454 -11.67 21.44 14.31
CA VAL A 454 -11.50 22.80 13.76
C VAL A 454 -12.27 22.98 12.45
N MET A 455 -12.30 21.93 11.63
CA MET A 455 -13.01 21.93 10.34
C MET A 455 -14.52 21.73 10.54
N TRP A 456 -14.90 20.81 11.41
CA TRP A 456 -16.32 20.52 11.71
C TRP A 456 -17.06 21.69 12.33
N ASP A 457 -16.39 22.50 13.18
CA ASP A 457 -16.94 23.75 13.75
C ASP A 457 -17.33 24.77 12.65
N ARG A 458 -16.83 24.58 11.43
CA ARG A 458 -17.12 25.40 10.24
C ARG A 458 -17.96 24.67 9.19
N GLY A 459 -18.48 23.48 9.49
CA GLY A 459 -19.23 22.66 8.54
C GLY A 459 -18.38 22.10 7.39
N ILE A 460 -17.05 22.06 7.54
CA ILE A 460 -16.10 21.58 6.54
C ILE A 460 -15.56 20.22 6.96
N ASN A 461 -15.28 19.34 6.00
CA ASN A 461 -14.66 18.04 6.24
C ASN A 461 -13.67 17.70 5.10
N PHE A 462 -12.80 16.72 5.32
CA PHE A 462 -11.92 16.13 4.31
C PHE A 462 -12.08 14.61 4.30
N ASN A 463 -11.95 13.99 3.11
CA ASN A 463 -12.35 12.59 2.85
C ASN A 463 -11.19 11.58 2.92
N HIS A 464 -10.04 11.97 3.46
CA HIS A 464 -8.86 11.12 3.62
C HIS A 464 -8.49 10.91 5.10
N GLY A 465 -7.53 10.04 5.40
CA GLY A 465 -6.94 9.92 6.73
C GLY A 465 -6.16 11.18 7.12
N THR A 466 -5.92 11.37 8.42
CA THR A 466 -5.21 12.53 8.95
C THR A 466 -3.72 12.27 9.14
N GLY A 467 -3.34 11.01 9.37
CA GLY A 467 -1.93 10.64 9.55
C GLY A 467 -1.71 9.14 9.56
N HIS A 468 -0.44 8.75 9.49
CA HIS A 468 0.01 7.36 9.40
C HIS A 468 1.42 7.19 9.98
N GLY A 469 1.84 5.96 10.21
CA GLY A 469 3.23 5.61 10.49
C GLY A 469 4.09 5.75 9.24
N VAL A 470 5.40 5.89 9.44
CA VAL A 470 6.39 5.97 8.34
C VAL A 470 7.42 4.85 8.50
N GLY A 471 7.65 4.08 7.43
CA GLY A 471 8.64 3.02 7.41
C GLY A 471 10.07 3.55 7.53
N TYR A 472 11.01 2.66 7.86
CA TYR A 472 12.43 2.96 7.86
C TYR A 472 13.10 2.34 6.63
N LEU A 473 13.33 3.14 5.60
CA LEU A 473 13.77 2.67 4.29
C LEU A 473 12.88 1.50 3.81
N LEU A 474 11.56 1.76 3.88
CA LEU A 474 10.44 0.86 3.56
C LEU A 474 9.25 1.70 3.09
N ASN A 475 8.05 1.10 3.02
CA ASN A 475 6.85 1.82 2.60
C ASN A 475 6.62 3.08 3.43
N VAL A 476 6.26 4.18 2.77
CA VAL A 476 5.95 5.46 3.42
C VAL A 476 4.74 5.35 4.35
N HIS A 477 3.77 4.52 4.03
CA HIS A 477 2.63 4.21 4.90
C HIS A 477 2.90 2.94 5.70
N GLU A 478 3.32 3.06 6.95
CA GLU A 478 3.63 1.93 7.81
C GLU A 478 2.49 1.60 8.78
N ARG A 479 2.14 0.34 8.84
CA ARG A 479 1.25 -0.24 9.86
C ARG A 479 2.01 -0.40 11.21
N PRO A 480 1.30 -0.42 12.36
CA PRO A 480 -0.14 -0.37 12.56
C PRO A 480 -0.69 1.04 12.80
N VAL A 481 0.14 2.08 12.75
CA VAL A 481 -0.26 3.46 13.06
C VAL A 481 -1.16 4.02 11.98
N GLY A 482 -2.31 4.59 12.40
CA GLY A 482 -3.22 5.29 11.50
C GLY A 482 -4.13 6.23 12.27
N ILE A 483 -4.20 7.49 11.84
CA ILE A 483 -5.07 8.52 12.41
C ILE A 483 -6.21 8.79 11.42
N ARG A 484 -7.44 8.40 11.78
CA ARG A 484 -8.63 8.51 10.93
C ARG A 484 -9.90 8.54 11.75
N TRP A 485 -10.97 9.16 11.25
CA TRP A 485 -12.22 9.34 11.99
C TRP A 485 -13.25 8.21 11.80
N LYS A 486 -13.16 7.45 10.70
CA LYS A 486 -13.99 6.27 10.46
C LYS A 486 -13.17 5.02 10.64
N MET A 487 -13.76 4.01 11.26
CA MET A 487 -13.22 2.66 11.20
C MET A 487 -13.35 2.14 9.76
N VAL A 488 -12.25 1.61 9.26
CA VAL A 488 -12.23 0.85 8.02
C VAL A 488 -12.05 -0.61 8.46
N PRO A 489 -13.05 -1.48 8.28
CA PRO A 489 -13.01 -2.85 8.82
C PRO A 489 -11.73 -3.62 8.45
N GLU A 490 -11.25 -3.41 7.22
CA GLU A 490 -10.04 -4.03 6.68
C GLU A 490 -8.74 -3.48 7.30
N ARG A 491 -8.85 -2.40 8.09
CA ARG A 491 -7.70 -1.70 8.70
C ARG A 491 -7.92 -1.39 10.19
N MET A 492 -8.73 -2.20 10.88
CA MET A 492 -9.04 -1.96 12.30
C MET A 492 -7.80 -1.87 13.17
N ASP A 493 -6.81 -2.73 12.92
CA ASP A 493 -5.57 -2.77 13.68
C ASP A 493 -4.61 -1.62 13.34
N SER A 494 -4.79 -0.99 12.17
CA SER A 494 -3.97 0.14 11.72
C SER A 494 -4.28 1.46 12.45
N CYS A 495 -5.08 1.47 13.49
CA CYS A 495 -5.35 2.67 14.29
C CYS A 495 -4.65 2.64 15.65
N VAL A 496 -3.71 1.72 15.88
CA VAL A 496 -2.88 1.70 17.09
C VAL A 496 -1.87 2.85 17.02
N MET A 497 -1.68 3.54 18.14
CA MET A 497 -0.63 4.55 18.29
C MET A 497 0.45 3.97 19.19
N GLU A 498 1.66 3.95 18.67
CA GLU A 498 2.85 3.62 19.46
C GLU A 498 3.51 4.89 19.99
N PRO A 499 4.02 4.88 21.23
CA PRO A 499 4.66 6.03 21.83
C PRO A 499 6.01 6.37 21.18
#